data_e864ba2af691d2f8bdaeaa711c342fb6
#
_entry.id   e864ba2af691d2f8bdaeaa711c342fb6
#
_cell.length_a   1.000
_cell.length_b   1.000
_cell.length_c   1.000
_cell.angle_alpha   90.00
_cell.angle_beta   90.00
_cell.angle_gamma   90.00
#
_symmetry.space_group_name_H-M   'P 1'
#
loop_
_entity.id
_entity.type
_entity.pdbx_description
1 polymer ?
#
loop_
_entity_poly.entity_id
_entity_poly.type
_entity_poly.pdbx_seq_one_letter_code
_entity_poly.pdbx_strand_id
1 'polypeptide(L)'
;MEAKKLQKFSEYSMGTYLLCPKKYRYIYIEKLFKKQKRKVNEYFIFGNIIHLTCKEFYQKRAEDRSIENLYNIFRESWKRSGIRAFFKSREEEKELGEKGLYMLSNFYNSFGQKVPYLTEHYMENIFKDYIFFGRVDRIDLSADGTLQIVDYKTNKYYDVGEDNEERARKTMQLKFYAYLLNSLKSNVTSASYYYFAEDKFDTVEFNQESANYL
;
A
#
# COMPACT_ATOMS: atom_id res chain seq x y z
N MET A 1 -19.34 -23.17 -25.46
CA MET A 1 -19.58 -21.84 -24.85
C MET A 1 -18.25 -21.33 -24.34
N GLU A 2 -17.73 -20.27 -24.93
CA GLU A 2 -16.52 -19.63 -24.36
C GLU A 2 -16.87 -19.07 -22.99
N ALA A 3 -16.07 -19.41 -21.98
CA ALA A 3 -16.23 -18.87 -20.63
C ALA A 3 -16.06 -17.35 -20.69
N LYS A 4 -17.10 -16.60 -20.29
CA LYS A 4 -17.06 -15.12 -20.22
C LYS A 4 -15.91 -14.72 -19.30
N LYS A 5 -14.88 -14.11 -19.85
CA LYS A 5 -13.73 -13.64 -19.07
C LYS A 5 -14.17 -12.48 -18.19
N LEU A 6 -14.22 -12.71 -16.87
CA LEU A 6 -14.59 -11.67 -15.91
C LEU A 6 -13.60 -10.50 -15.95
N GLN A 7 -14.11 -9.29 -15.86
CA GLN A 7 -13.28 -8.09 -15.83
C GLN A 7 -12.73 -7.87 -14.43
N LYS A 8 -11.41 -7.58 -14.34
CA LYS A 8 -10.72 -7.37 -13.07
C LYS A 8 -10.54 -5.89 -12.75
N PHE A 9 -10.84 -5.53 -11.51
CA PHE A 9 -10.68 -4.18 -10.97
C PHE A 9 -9.79 -4.17 -9.72
N SER A 10 -8.72 -3.39 -9.78
CA SER A 10 -7.99 -2.95 -8.59
C SER A 10 -8.52 -1.59 -8.13
N GLU A 11 -8.15 -1.18 -6.93
CA GLU A 11 -8.42 0.17 -6.44
C GLU A 11 -7.99 1.23 -7.48
N TYR A 12 -6.75 1.14 -7.97
CA TYR A 12 -6.22 2.10 -8.94
C TYR A 12 -7.03 2.14 -10.25
N SER A 13 -7.48 1.00 -10.76
CA SER A 13 -8.27 0.94 -11.99
C SER A 13 -9.68 1.48 -11.77
N MET A 14 -10.28 1.23 -10.60
CA MET A 14 -11.56 1.78 -10.21
C MET A 14 -11.48 3.30 -10.04
N GLY A 15 -10.46 3.81 -9.36
CA GLY A 15 -10.22 5.25 -9.23
C GLY A 15 -10.03 5.93 -10.58
N THR A 16 -9.35 5.26 -11.51
CA THR A 16 -9.22 5.77 -12.89
C THR A 16 -10.57 5.86 -13.59
N TYR A 17 -11.45 4.88 -13.40
CA TYR A 17 -12.80 4.89 -13.98
C TYR A 17 -13.65 6.01 -13.40
N LEU A 18 -13.68 6.15 -12.08
CA LEU A 18 -14.45 7.18 -11.38
C LEU A 18 -13.98 8.59 -11.75
N LEU A 19 -12.67 8.78 -11.92
CA LEU A 19 -12.12 10.07 -12.32
C LEU A 19 -12.41 10.38 -13.81
N CYS A 20 -12.26 9.41 -14.70
CA CYS A 20 -12.47 9.59 -16.12
C CYS A 20 -12.71 8.24 -16.82
N PRO A 21 -13.98 7.85 -17.11
CA PRO A 21 -14.31 6.62 -17.82
C PRO A 21 -13.62 6.48 -19.18
N LYS A 22 -13.41 7.59 -19.90
CA LYS A 22 -12.69 7.60 -21.17
C LYS A 22 -11.22 7.21 -21.01
N LYS A 23 -10.54 7.74 -19.97
CA LYS A 23 -9.16 7.36 -19.62
C LYS A 23 -9.08 5.88 -19.26
N TYR A 24 -10.02 5.40 -18.45
CA TYR A 24 -10.13 3.98 -18.10
C TYR A 24 -10.25 3.09 -19.36
N ARG A 25 -11.17 3.44 -20.28
CA ARG A 25 -11.36 2.73 -21.54
C ARG A 25 -10.04 2.61 -22.31
N TYR A 26 -9.32 3.71 -22.51
CA TYR A 26 -8.06 3.72 -23.25
C TYR A 26 -6.96 2.88 -22.60
N ILE A 27 -6.87 2.92 -21.27
CA ILE A 27 -5.82 2.21 -20.53
C ILE A 27 -6.14 0.71 -20.41
N TYR A 28 -7.35 0.36 -19.97
CA TYR A 28 -7.68 -0.99 -19.54
C TYR A 28 -8.44 -1.82 -20.57
N ILE A 29 -9.28 -1.20 -21.40
CA ILE A 29 -10.07 -1.89 -22.41
C ILE A 29 -9.30 -1.94 -23.73
N GLU A 30 -9.01 -0.79 -24.31
CA GLU A 30 -8.32 -0.68 -25.60
C GLU A 30 -6.82 -0.89 -25.50
N LYS A 31 -6.25 -0.73 -24.28
CA LYS A 31 -4.84 -0.99 -23.97
C LYS A 31 -3.86 -0.18 -24.84
N LEU A 32 -4.25 1.04 -25.21
CA LEU A 32 -3.49 1.91 -26.13
C LEU A 32 -2.08 2.23 -25.61
N PHE A 33 -1.91 2.25 -24.27
CA PHE A 33 -0.64 2.57 -23.61
C PHE A 33 0.23 1.36 -23.26
N LYS A 34 -0.14 0.13 -23.68
CA LYS A 34 0.65 -1.08 -23.40
C LYS A 34 2.10 -0.99 -23.89
N LYS A 35 2.36 -0.21 -24.93
CA LYS A 35 3.70 -0.04 -25.52
C LYS A 35 4.52 1.06 -24.85
N GLN A 36 3.91 1.95 -24.06
CA GLN A 36 4.64 2.95 -23.31
C GLN A 36 5.15 2.31 -22.01
N LYS A 37 6.44 1.98 -21.96
CA LYS A 37 7.10 1.63 -20.70
C LYS A 37 6.90 2.83 -19.75
N ARG A 38 6.24 2.63 -18.60
CA ARG A 38 6.23 3.64 -17.54
C ARG A 38 7.66 4.06 -17.29
N LYS A 39 7.92 5.35 -17.34
CA LYS A 39 9.23 5.85 -16.88
C LYS A 39 9.33 5.53 -15.40
N VAL A 40 10.11 4.51 -15.10
CA VAL A 40 10.48 4.21 -13.72
C VAL A 40 11.41 5.34 -13.29
N ASN A 41 11.19 5.88 -12.11
CA ASN A 41 12.06 6.88 -11.49
C ASN A 41 12.56 6.38 -10.14
N GLU A 42 13.54 7.07 -9.59
CA GLU A 42 14.17 6.75 -8.31
C GLU A 42 13.16 6.68 -7.15
N TYR A 43 12.16 7.55 -7.12
CA TYR A 43 11.14 7.58 -6.05
C TYR A 43 10.22 6.36 -6.08
N PHE A 44 9.88 5.87 -7.27
CA PHE A 44 9.11 4.63 -7.40
C PHE A 44 9.91 3.41 -6.91
N ILE A 45 11.20 3.34 -7.29
CA ILE A 45 12.09 2.25 -6.85
C ILE A 45 12.29 2.36 -5.34
N PHE A 46 12.52 3.57 -4.82
CA PHE A 46 12.67 3.85 -3.40
C PHE A 46 11.47 3.37 -2.58
N GLY A 47 10.24 3.72 -3.01
CA GLY A 47 9.03 3.22 -2.36
C GLY A 47 8.99 1.69 -2.30
N ASN A 48 9.28 1.02 -3.43
CA ASN A 48 9.32 -0.44 -3.46
C ASN A 48 10.40 -1.04 -2.53
N ILE A 49 11.56 -0.39 -2.39
CA ILE A 49 12.61 -0.82 -1.45
C ILE A 49 12.11 -0.75 -0.02
N ILE A 50 11.46 0.35 0.38
CA ILE A 50 10.91 0.52 1.74
C ILE A 50 9.87 -0.57 2.03
N HIS A 51 8.88 -0.77 1.15
CA HIS A 51 7.87 -1.82 1.32
C HIS A 51 8.47 -3.22 1.41
N LEU A 52 9.43 -3.53 0.52
CA LEU A 52 10.12 -4.81 0.54
C LEU A 52 10.92 -5.01 1.84
N THR A 53 11.55 -3.95 2.33
CA THR A 53 12.30 -3.98 3.61
C THR A 53 11.37 -4.32 4.77
N CYS A 54 10.22 -3.66 4.87
CA CYS A 54 9.22 -3.94 5.91
C CYS A 54 8.70 -5.38 5.82
N LYS A 55 8.43 -5.86 4.61
CA LYS A 55 8.01 -7.25 4.38
C LYS A 55 9.08 -8.25 4.84
N GLU A 56 10.33 -8.11 4.37
CA GLU A 56 11.43 -9.02 4.70
C GLU A 56 11.76 -8.98 6.20
N PHE A 57 11.58 -7.83 6.86
CA PHE A 57 11.78 -7.68 8.30
C PHE A 57 10.87 -8.62 9.11
N TYR A 58 9.58 -8.70 8.74
CA TYR A 58 8.65 -9.59 9.44
C TYR A 58 8.80 -11.07 9.07
N GLN A 59 9.51 -11.40 8.01
CA GLN A 59 9.90 -12.77 7.68
C GLN A 59 11.06 -13.29 8.55
N LYS A 60 11.75 -12.40 9.27
CA LYS A 60 12.79 -12.80 10.25
C LYS A 60 12.15 -13.36 11.51
N ARG A 61 12.91 -14.18 12.24
CA ARG A 61 12.54 -14.63 13.58
C ARG A 61 12.40 -13.43 14.51
N ALA A 62 11.63 -13.57 15.58
CA ALA A 62 11.38 -12.47 16.52
C ALA A 62 12.68 -11.91 17.13
N GLU A 63 13.61 -12.79 17.50
CA GLU A 63 14.92 -12.44 18.06
C GLU A 63 15.82 -11.65 17.09
N ASP A 64 15.60 -11.80 15.78
CA ASP A 64 16.35 -11.14 14.72
C ASP A 64 15.75 -9.79 14.30
N ARG A 65 14.60 -9.38 14.87
CA ARG A 65 13.90 -8.15 14.52
C ARG A 65 14.45 -6.93 15.26
N SER A 66 15.75 -6.67 15.10
CA SER A 66 16.38 -5.44 15.58
C SER A 66 16.35 -4.33 14.53
N ILE A 67 16.52 -3.07 14.97
CA ILE A 67 16.65 -1.93 14.05
C ILE A 67 17.86 -2.07 13.14
N GLU A 68 18.93 -2.67 13.64
CA GLU A 68 20.15 -2.92 12.88
C GLU A 68 19.88 -3.91 11.72
N ASN A 69 19.16 -4.99 12.00
CA ASN A 69 18.74 -5.94 10.97
C ASN A 69 17.79 -5.32 9.96
N LEU A 70 16.88 -4.44 10.37
CA LEU A 70 16.02 -3.67 9.48
C LEU A 70 16.86 -2.83 8.52
N TYR A 71 17.87 -2.12 9.03
CA TYR A 71 18.78 -1.33 8.19
C TYR A 71 19.63 -2.19 7.25
N ASN A 72 20.05 -3.36 7.69
CA ASN A 72 20.80 -4.29 6.84
C ASN A 72 19.95 -4.82 5.69
N ILE A 73 18.68 -5.19 5.94
CA ILE A 73 17.72 -5.57 4.89
C ILE A 73 17.54 -4.44 3.89
N PHE A 74 17.39 -3.20 4.36
CA PHE A 74 17.27 -2.02 3.51
C PHE A 74 18.50 -1.84 2.61
N ARG A 75 19.70 -1.88 3.17
CA ARG A 75 20.96 -1.73 2.41
C ARG A 75 21.11 -2.81 1.33
N GLU A 76 20.74 -4.05 1.65
CA GLU A 76 20.78 -5.14 0.67
C GLU A 76 19.71 -4.97 -0.41
N SER A 77 18.51 -4.56 -0.06
CA SER A 77 17.45 -4.25 -1.02
C SER A 77 17.81 -3.06 -1.92
N TRP A 78 18.47 -2.05 -1.36
CA TRP A 78 19.02 -0.92 -2.11
C TRP A 78 20.02 -1.38 -3.18
N LYS A 79 21.02 -2.19 -2.80
CA LYS A 79 22.02 -2.73 -3.71
C LYS A 79 21.39 -3.55 -4.85
N ARG A 80 20.40 -4.39 -4.51
CA ARG A 80 19.72 -5.27 -5.49
C ARG A 80 18.80 -4.52 -6.45
N SER A 81 18.29 -3.37 -6.06
CA SER A 81 17.28 -2.62 -6.82
C SER A 81 17.78 -1.95 -8.09
N GLY A 82 19.09 -1.70 -8.19
CA GLY A 82 19.68 -0.91 -9.28
C GLY A 82 19.34 0.59 -9.21
N ILE A 83 18.78 1.09 -8.10
CA ILE A 83 18.38 2.50 -7.92
C ILE A 83 19.52 3.48 -8.16
N ARG A 84 20.76 3.05 -7.88
CA ARG A 84 21.97 3.85 -8.07
C ARG A 84 22.11 4.43 -9.48
N ALA A 85 21.63 3.73 -10.49
CA ALA A 85 21.70 4.18 -11.88
C ALA A 85 20.84 5.42 -12.19
N PHE A 86 19.98 5.84 -11.25
CA PHE A 86 19.10 7.00 -11.40
C PHE A 86 19.67 8.28 -10.81
N PHE A 87 20.73 8.21 -10.01
CA PHE A 87 21.34 9.37 -9.38
C PHE A 87 22.45 9.97 -10.26
N LYS A 88 22.52 11.30 -10.24
CA LYS A 88 23.56 12.06 -10.94
C LYS A 88 24.83 12.20 -10.10
N SER A 89 24.72 12.13 -8.78
CA SER A 89 25.83 12.24 -7.85
C SER A 89 25.70 11.25 -6.67
N ARG A 90 26.81 11.09 -5.94
CA ARG A 90 26.81 10.29 -4.70
C ARG A 90 26.07 11.00 -3.58
N GLU A 91 26.04 12.31 -3.60
CA GLU A 91 25.35 13.15 -2.63
C GLU A 91 23.84 12.93 -2.73
N GLU A 92 23.27 12.96 -3.96
CA GLU A 92 21.84 12.65 -4.19
C GLU A 92 21.49 11.23 -3.71
N GLU A 93 22.34 10.25 -4.02
CA GLU A 93 22.14 8.86 -3.57
C GLU A 93 22.15 8.77 -2.04
N LYS A 94 23.11 9.48 -1.39
CA LYS A 94 23.26 9.49 0.05
C LYS A 94 22.05 10.12 0.73
N GLU A 95 21.60 11.28 0.27
CA GLU A 95 20.43 11.98 0.82
C GLU A 95 19.18 11.11 0.80
N LEU A 96 18.89 10.43 -0.33
CA LEU A 96 17.74 9.54 -0.40
C LEU A 96 17.92 8.29 0.47
N GLY A 97 19.13 7.76 0.57
CA GLY A 97 19.47 6.64 1.46
C GLY A 97 19.27 6.99 2.94
N GLU A 98 19.74 8.15 3.37
CA GLU A 98 19.55 8.67 4.75
C GLU A 98 18.07 8.90 5.05
N LYS A 99 17.31 9.46 4.10
CA LYS A 99 15.86 9.57 4.22
C LYS A 99 15.20 8.21 4.42
N GLY A 100 15.65 7.16 3.71
CA GLY A 100 15.14 5.80 3.88
C GLY A 100 15.42 5.23 5.27
N LEU A 101 16.63 5.42 5.80
CA LEU A 101 16.98 4.99 7.15
C LEU A 101 16.14 5.72 8.21
N TYR A 102 15.92 7.02 8.04
CA TYR A 102 15.05 7.80 8.92
C TYR A 102 13.61 7.28 8.91
N MET A 103 13.04 7.05 7.72
CA MET A 103 11.69 6.47 7.56
C MET A 103 11.58 5.10 8.24
N LEU A 104 12.60 4.25 8.11
CA LEU A 104 12.62 2.93 8.74
C LEU A 104 12.83 2.99 10.25
N SER A 105 13.50 4.02 10.78
CA SER A 105 13.56 4.29 12.21
C SER A 105 12.16 4.58 12.77
N ASN A 106 11.40 5.46 12.13
CA ASN A 106 10.02 5.74 12.50
C ASN A 106 9.15 4.48 12.46
N PHE A 107 9.26 3.71 11.37
CA PHE A 107 8.58 2.42 11.26
C PHE A 107 8.93 1.46 12.39
N TYR A 108 10.21 1.36 12.76
CA TYR A 108 10.64 0.49 13.83
C TYR A 108 10.07 0.91 15.19
N ASN A 109 10.01 2.22 15.46
CA ASN A 109 9.40 2.76 16.67
C ASN A 109 7.91 2.44 16.77
N SER A 110 7.18 2.61 15.67
CA SER A 110 5.72 2.37 15.62
C SER A 110 5.33 0.89 15.56
N PHE A 111 6.14 0.06 14.89
CA PHE A 111 5.75 -1.30 14.50
C PHE A 111 6.78 -2.39 14.85
N GLY A 112 8.03 -2.05 15.17
CA GLY A 112 9.12 -3.04 15.27
C GLY A 112 8.84 -4.19 16.24
N GLN A 113 8.12 -3.92 17.33
CA GLN A 113 7.73 -4.91 18.34
C GLN A 113 6.31 -5.50 18.12
N LYS A 114 5.57 -4.99 17.13
CA LYS A 114 4.19 -5.42 16.84
C LYS A 114 4.19 -6.39 15.68
N VAL A 115 3.96 -7.66 15.98
CA VAL A 115 3.86 -8.69 14.92
C VAL A 115 2.57 -8.50 14.15
N PRO A 116 2.60 -8.28 12.82
CA PRO A 116 1.38 -8.20 12.03
C PRO A 116 0.69 -9.56 11.96
N TYR A 117 -0.61 -9.55 11.82
CA TYR A 117 -1.39 -10.75 11.50
C TYR A 117 -1.06 -11.24 10.08
N LEU A 118 -1.07 -10.33 9.10
CA LEU A 118 -0.67 -10.61 7.71
C LEU A 118 0.14 -9.43 7.14
N THR A 119 1.05 -9.75 6.20
CA THR A 119 1.78 -8.74 5.41
C THR A 119 1.66 -9.05 3.92
N GLU A 120 1.61 -8.01 3.09
CA GLU A 120 1.52 -8.13 1.62
C GLU A 120 0.40 -9.11 1.20
N HIS A 121 -0.74 -9.02 1.91
CA HIS A 121 -1.84 -9.95 1.73
C HIS A 121 -2.64 -9.62 0.46
N TYR A 122 -2.64 -10.57 -0.48
CA TYR A 122 -3.46 -10.48 -1.69
C TYR A 122 -4.90 -10.93 -1.41
N MET A 123 -5.86 -10.16 -1.88
CA MET A 123 -7.29 -10.42 -1.76
C MET A 123 -7.94 -10.36 -3.13
N GLU A 124 -8.91 -11.23 -3.33
CA GLU A 124 -9.75 -11.24 -4.52
C GLU A 124 -11.17 -11.64 -4.15
N ASN A 125 -12.16 -10.90 -4.64
CA ASN A 125 -13.57 -11.25 -4.48
C ASN A 125 -14.32 -11.06 -5.80
N ILE A 126 -15.28 -11.96 -6.05
CA ILE A 126 -16.16 -11.90 -7.22
C ILE A 126 -17.47 -11.25 -6.80
N PHE A 127 -17.82 -10.15 -7.46
CA PHE A 127 -19.10 -9.51 -7.31
C PHE A 127 -19.78 -9.42 -8.69
N LYS A 128 -20.89 -10.13 -8.86
CA LYS A 128 -21.58 -10.27 -10.16
C LYS A 128 -20.61 -10.78 -11.26
N ASP A 129 -20.43 -10.01 -12.32
CA ASP A 129 -19.56 -10.29 -13.46
C ASP A 129 -18.15 -9.70 -13.33
N TYR A 130 -17.75 -9.25 -12.14
CA TYR A 130 -16.50 -8.54 -11.91
C TYR A 130 -15.67 -9.19 -10.81
N ILE A 131 -14.36 -9.09 -10.96
CA ILE A 131 -13.40 -9.50 -9.95
C ILE A 131 -12.77 -8.24 -9.38
N PHE A 132 -12.94 -8.01 -8.09
CA PHE A 132 -12.24 -6.97 -7.34
C PHE A 132 -11.04 -7.59 -6.64
N PHE A 133 -9.86 -6.96 -6.76
CA PHE A 133 -8.64 -7.47 -6.17
C PHE A 133 -7.75 -6.36 -5.65
N GLY A 134 -6.97 -6.68 -4.64
CA GLY A 134 -6.00 -5.76 -4.05
C GLY A 134 -4.95 -6.49 -3.23
N ARG A 135 -3.96 -5.74 -2.77
CA ARG A 135 -2.94 -6.24 -1.86
C ARG A 135 -2.71 -5.20 -0.77
N VAL A 136 -2.84 -5.62 0.47
CA VAL A 136 -2.66 -4.80 1.67
C VAL A 136 -1.25 -5.01 2.20
N ASP A 137 -0.56 -3.93 2.55
CA ASP A 137 0.81 -4.00 3.07
C ASP A 137 0.87 -4.67 4.44
N ARG A 138 -0.07 -4.33 5.34
CA ARG A 138 -0.14 -4.85 6.71
C ARG A 138 -1.57 -4.98 7.19
N ILE A 139 -1.87 -6.08 7.86
CA ILE A 139 -3.10 -6.29 8.62
C ILE A 139 -2.71 -6.66 10.05
N ASP A 140 -3.27 -5.95 11.01
CA ASP A 140 -3.15 -6.24 12.43
C ASP A 140 -4.45 -6.87 12.97
N LEU A 141 -4.31 -7.80 13.91
CA LEU A 141 -5.42 -8.43 14.60
C LEU A 141 -5.47 -7.90 16.03
N SER A 142 -6.60 -7.32 16.41
CA SER A 142 -6.88 -6.87 17.75
C SER A 142 -7.31 -8.02 18.66
N ALA A 143 -7.23 -7.82 19.98
CA ALA A 143 -7.58 -8.85 20.96
C ALA A 143 -9.06 -9.28 20.89
N ASP A 144 -9.95 -8.42 20.40
CA ASP A 144 -11.37 -8.68 20.19
C ASP A 144 -11.68 -9.41 18.86
N GLY A 145 -10.64 -9.74 18.08
CA GLY A 145 -10.77 -10.42 16.79
C GLY A 145 -11.06 -9.49 15.61
N THR A 146 -11.05 -8.16 15.81
CA THR A 146 -11.21 -7.18 14.72
C THR A 146 -9.89 -6.98 13.97
N LEU A 147 -10.01 -6.56 12.71
CA LEU A 147 -8.86 -6.29 11.84
C LEU A 147 -8.65 -4.80 11.63
N GLN A 148 -7.38 -4.42 11.62
CA GLN A 148 -6.91 -3.08 11.29
C GLN A 148 -5.98 -3.16 10.07
N ILE A 149 -6.28 -2.35 9.05
CA ILE A 149 -5.49 -2.27 7.83
C ILE A 149 -4.48 -1.13 7.97
N VAL A 150 -3.24 -1.37 7.53
CA VAL A 150 -2.24 -0.31 7.37
C VAL A 150 -1.63 -0.40 5.97
N ASP A 151 -1.72 0.70 5.24
CA ASP A 151 -1.10 0.90 3.93
C ASP A 151 0.04 1.91 4.05
N TYR A 152 1.23 1.53 3.60
CA TYR A 152 2.45 2.29 3.81
C TYR A 152 2.65 3.36 2.74
N LYS A 153 2.99 4.58 3.16
CA LYS A 153 3.20 5.74 2.28
C LYS A 153 4.58 6.36 2.46
N THR A 154 5.39 6.31 1.40
CA THR A 154 6.72 6.95 1.35
C THR A 154 6.69 8.40 0.82
N ASN A 155 5.54 8.85 0.29
CA ASN A 155 5.31 10.25 -0.04
C ASN A 155 5.00 11.08 1.20
N LYS A 156 5.11 12.40 1.07
CA LYS A 156 4.79 13.33 2.14
C LYS A 156 3.30 13.30 2.49
N TYR A 157 3.00 13.38 3.79
CA TYR A 157 1.63 13.60 4.26
C TYR A 157 1.11 14.97 3.78
N TYR A 158 -0.16 15.03 3.44
CA TYR A 158 -0.89 16.27 3.21
C TYR A 158 -2.29 16.16 3.82
N ASP A 159 -2.70 17.24 4.47
CA ASP A 159 -4.04 17.33 5.05
C ASP A 159 -5.03 17.82 4.01
N VAL A 160 -6.19 17.18 3.93
CA VAL A 160 -7.28 17.54 3.02
C VAL A 160 -8.55 17.94 3.76
N GLY A 161 -8.46 18.06 5.11
CA GLY A 161 -9.64 18.25 5.96
C GLY A 161 -10.55 17.01 6.00
N GLU A 162 -11.67 17.14 6.69
CA GLU A 162 -12.65 16.07 6.86
C GLU A 162 -13.88 16.32 5.97
N ASP A 163 -14.65 15.26 5.68
CA ASP A 163 -15.98 15.28 5.06
C ASP A 163 -16.10 16.07 3.74
N ASN A 164 -15.07 15.95 2.87
CA ASN A 164 -15.10 16.54 1.54
C ASN A 164 -14.73 15.54 0.46
N GLU A 165 -14.94 15.92 -0.82
CA GLU A 165 -14.63 15.05 -1.96
C GLU A 165 -13.15 14.67 -2.05
N GLU A 166 -12.25 15.54 -1.62
CA GLU A 166 -10.81 15.27 -1.65
C GLU A 166 -10.45 14.21 -0.61
N ARG A 167 -11.03 14.28 0.59
CA ARG A 167 -10.93 13.24 1.63
C ARG A 167 -11.48 11.90 1.12
N ALA A 168 -12.64 11.93 0.49
CA ALA A 168 -13.25 10.73 -0.09
C ALA A 168 -12.35 10.07 -1.14
N ARG A 169 -11.74 10.86 -2.02
CA ARG A 169 -10.78 10.36 -3.02
C ARG A 169 -9.50 9.84 -2.39
N LYS A 170 -8.94 10.57 -1.43
CA LYS A 170 -7.73 10.19 -0.71
C LYS A 170 -7.91 8.85 0.01
N THR A 171 -9.05 8.64 0.66
CA THR A 171 -9.30 7.44 1.46
C THR A 171 -9.94 6.28 0.68
N MET A 172 -10.21 6.45 -0.60
CA MET A 172 -10.88 5.42 -1.43
C MET A 172 -10.14 4.07 -1.41
N GLN A 173 -8.81 4.07 -1.43
CA GLN A 173 -8.01 2.83 -1.38
C GLN A 173 -8.26 2.07 -0.06
N LEU A 174 -8.28 2.78 1.07
CA LEU A 174 -8.52 2.18 2.38
C LEU A 174 -9.92 1.57 2.48
N LYS A 175 -10.93 2.30 1.99
CA LYS A 175 -12.32 1.82 1.93
C LYS A 175 -12.45 0.60 1.03
N PHE A 176 -11.78 0.61 -0.11
CA PHE A 176 -11.77 -0.52 -1.04
C PHE A 176 -11.17 -1.79 -0.40
N TYR A 177 -10.06 -1.66 0.33
CA TYR A 177 -9.44 -2.79 1.02
C TYR A 177 -10.32 -3.30 2.17
N ALA A 178 -10.92 -2.40 2.96
CA ALA A 178 -11.86 -2.79 4.00
C ALA A 178 -13.07 -3.54 3.42
N TYR A 179 -13.64 -3.05 2.32
CA TYR A 179 -14.72 -3.74 1.60
C TYR A 179 -14.31 -5.14 1.15
N LEU A 180 -13.12 -5.30 0.53
CA LEU A 180 -12.65 -6.62 0.10
C LEU A 180 -12.52 -7.60 1.26
N LEU A 181 -11.94 -7.20 2.39
CA LEU A 181 -11.81 -8.04 3.57
C LEU A 181 -13.17 -8.36 4.20
N ASN A 182 -14.03 -7.38 4.37
CA ASN A 182 -15.36 -7.59 4.95
C ASN A 182 -16.23 -8.50 4.07
N SER A 183 -16.10 -8.42 2.75
CA SER A 183 -16.78 -9.34 1.83
C SER A 183 -16.33 -10.80 1.96
N LEU A 184 -15.16 -11.03 2.56
CA LEU A 184 -14.62 -12.35 2.94
C LEU A 184 -14.97 -12.72 4.40
N LYS A 185 -15.99 -12.10 5.00
CA LYS A 185 -16.47 -12.30 6.38
C LYS A 185 -15.45 -11.92 7.46
N SER A 186 -14.55 -11.00 7.16
CA SER A 186 -13.68 -10.38 8.15
C SER A 186 -14.38 -9.18 8.79
N ASN A 187 -13.91 -8.77 9.97
CA ASN A 187 -14.45 -7.61 10.69
C ASN A 187 -13.36 -6.52 10.74
N VAL A 188 -13.31 -5.66 9.71
CA VAL A 188 -12.38 -4.53 9.66
C VAL A 188 -13.02 -3.34 10.36
N THR A 189 -12.38 -2.82 11.40
CA THR A 189 -12.83 -1.66 12.18
C THR A 189 -12.12 -0.38 11.81
N SER A 190 -10.89 -0.47 11.28
CA SER A 190 -10.17 0.72 10.82
C SER A 190 -9.20 0.39 9.67
N ALA A 191 -8.92 1.41 8.87
CA ALA A 191 -7.84 1.36 7.89
C ALA A 191 -7.08 2.68 7.88
N SER A 192 -5.75 2.61 7.83
CA SER A 192 -4.88 3.76 7.95
C SER A 192 -3.85 3.81 6.83
N TYR A 193 -3.54 4.99 6.35
CA TYR A 193 -2.24 5.26 5.75
C TYR A 193 -1.23 5.53 6.85
N TYR A 194 -0.06 4.91 6.77
CA TYR A 194 1.07 5.24 7.59
C TYR A 194 2.14 5.96 6.76
N TYR A 195 2.36 7.22 7.07
CA TYR A 195 3.35 8.07 6.41
C TYR A 195 4.68 7.99 7.15
N PHE A 196 5.63 7.30 6.52
CA PHE A 196 6.92 7.01 7.14
C PHE A 196 7.71 8.25 7.57
N ALA A 197 7.69 9.32 6.74
CA ALA A 197 8.52 10.50 6.99
C ALA A 197 8.05 11.31 8.20
N GLU A 198 6.73 11.36 8.42
CA GLU A 198 6.11 12.12 9.50
C GLU A 198 5.76 11.26 10.72
N ASP A 199 6.00 9.92 10.67
CA ASP A 199 5.52 8.96 11.66
C ASP A 199 4.03 9.16 11.99
N LYS A 200 3.22 9.35 10.95
CA LYS A 200 1.82 9.78 11.07
C LYS A 200 0.86 8.78 10.48
N PHE A 201 -0.22 8.53 11.21
CA PHE A 201 -1.37 7.79 10.73
C PHE A 201 -2.46 8.73 10.23
N ASP A 202 -3.08 8.36 9.12
CA ASP A 202 -4.28 8.98 8.57
C ASP A 202 -5.35 7.89 8.46
N THR A 203 -6.28 7.87 9.42
CA THR A 203 -7.16 6.74 9.69
C THR A 203 -8.59 7.01 9.24
N VAL A 204 -9.23 5.96 8.75
CA VAL A 204 -10.68 5.87 8.52
C VAL A 204 -11.22 4.77 9.42
N GLU A 205 -12.21 5.12 10.25
CA GLU A 205 -12.92 4.17 11.08
C GLU A 205 -14.14 3.61 10.33
N PHE A 206 -14.48 2.34 10.58
CA PHE A 206 -15.62 1.67 9.99
C PHE A 206 -16.55 1.19 11.09
N ASN A 207 -17.81 1.67 11.08
CA ASN A 207 -18.86 1.16 11.95
C ASN A 207 -19.52 -0.04 11.26
N GLN A 208 -20.11 -0.94 12.03
CA GLN A 208 -20.82 -2.10 11.48
C GLN A 208 -21.94 -1.72 10.47
N GLU A 209 -22.52 -0.54 10.61
CA GLU A 209 -23.52 0.00 9.67
C GLU A 209 -22.88 0.46 8.35
N SER A 210 -21.69 1.06 8.37
CA SER A 210 -21.02 1.54 7.16
C SER A 210 -20.42 0.41 6.29
N ALA A 211 -20.22 -0.77 6.83
CA ALA A 211 -19.77 -1.95 6.08
C ALA A 211 -20.84 -2.49 5.09
N ASN A 212 -22.10 -2.08 5.23
CA ASN A 212 -23.21 -2.51 4.38
C ASN A 212 -23.51 -1.56 3.19
N TYR A 213 -22.80 -0.44 3.06
CA TYR A 213 -23.08 0.61 2.09
C TYR A 213 -22.01 0.80 1.00
N LEU A 214 -21.22 -0.23 0.67
CA LEU A 214 -20.31 -0.20 -0.48
C LEU A 214 -20.71 -1.21 -1.55
#